data_90e56872230df92c3be0327dc31abcab
#
_entry.id   90e56872230df92c3be0327dc31abcab
#
_cell.length_a   1.000
_cell.length_b   1.000
_cell.length_c   1.000
_cell.angle_alpha   90.00
_cell.angle_beta   90.00
_cell.angle_gamma   90.00
#
_symmetry.space_group_name_H-M   'P 1'
#
loop_
_entity.id
_entity.type
_entity.pdbx_description
1 polymer ?
#
loop_
_entity_poly.entity_id
_entity_poly.type
_entity_poly.pdbx_seq_one_letter_code
_entity_poly.pdbx_strand_id
1 'polypeptide(L)'
;MSKTREAIAEILEQAPVIDVHCHLRPDKPAADSLADLVLYHHVWIELVSAGMPATEVTLAGLPHELADPGISPLERVRRSLAHLPRIENTVSALLLRWLLQDLYGLDALTEGNLEPAFALVETGAGNAHWWEEVLRHRCHIHYSVTVEHGGAPCSPAIQLGYEGLPINLRDGKRSPREVLESLDHLLGREVRTVADYRDLLARLIQSQAEDNPKFFAAWPLPYLTHEGAGDAEANAILAKARQEGAISPAELGRFAYFGLAAALEAIRSTDIRTVQVIVGAEVLPPHRSLTHWSSGFAGAIGRLAGANADFRFNLSSASDVYTQDLGILAKHVPNVSLAGYWWHTFYPGYIRKALETRLDMVPMNKIIGFFSDAYHAEWCYPKLKLVKIVLGDILAERVERGWYSLDLARRLAQRLLYENAKEIYAL
;
A
#
# COMPACT_ATOMS: atom_id res chain seq x y z
N MET A 1 14.49 15.14 -27.04
CA MET A 1 14.89 14.11 -26.06
C MET A 1 16.17 13.43 -26.58
N SER A 2 17.10 12.96 -25.74
CA SER A 2 18.25 12.20 -26.25
C SER A 2 17.81 10.81 -26.72
N LYS A 3 18.57 10.20 -27.68
CA LYS A 3 18.30 8.84 -28.13
C LYS A 3 18.28 7.82 -26.98
N THR A 4 19.10 8.04 -25.95
CA THR A 4 19.11 7.21 -24.75
C THR A 4 17.78 7.29 -23.99
N ARG A 5 17.25 8.50 -23.80
CA ARG A 5 15.97 8.71 -23.14
C ARG A 5 14.79 8.10 -23.90
N GLU A 6 14.82 8.22 -25.24
CA GLU A 6 13.81 7.57 -26.10
C GLU A 6 13.85 6.05 -25.98
N ALA A 7 15.03 5.44 -26.05
CA ALA A 7 15.20 4.00 -25.90
C ALA A 7 14.77 3.49 -24.51
N ILE A 8 15.07 4.24 -23.46
CA ILE A 8 14.65 3.89 -22.08
C ILE A 8 13.13 4.04 -21.92
N ALA A 9 12.53 5.09 -22.47
CA ALA A 9 11.08 5.28 -22.45
C ALA A 9 10.36 4.11 -23.14
N GLU A 10 10.84 3.67 -24.31
CA GLU A 10 10.29 2.51 -25.02
C GLU A 10 10.42 1.22 -24.21
N ILE A 11 11.59 0.98 -23.58
CA ILE A 11 11.80 -0.18 -22.69
C ILE A 11 10.77 -0.20 -21.55
N LEU A 12 10.55 0.95 -20.91
CA LEU A 12 9.62 1.05 -19.78
C LEU A 12 8.17 0.97 -20.21
N GLU A 13 7.82 1.52 -21.38
CA GLU A 13 6.46 1.43 -21.92
C GLU A 13 6.05 -0.03 -22.12
N GLN A 14 6.94 -0.82 -22.72
CA GLN A 14 6.69 -2.23 -23.04
C GLN A 14 6.90 -3.19 -21.85
N ALA A 15 7.49 -2.71 -20.76
CA ALA A 15 7.80 -3.57 -19.62
C ALA A 15 6.53 -4.15 -18.98
N PRO A 16 6.46 -5.47 -18.75
CA PRO A 16 5.40 -6.07 -17.97
C PRO A 16 5.50 -5.59 -16.51
N VAL A 17 4.37 -5.57 -15.82
CA VAL A 17 4.27 -5.06 -14.44
C VAL A 17 3.51 -6.04 -13.57
N ILE A 18 3.91 -6.14 -12.30
CA ILE A 18 3.13 -6.76 -11.23
C ILE A 18 2.89 -5.69 -10.16
N ASP A 19 1.62 -5.53 -9.79
CA ASP A 19 1.17 -4.70 -8.68
C ASP A 19 1.05 -5.57 -7.43
N VAL A 20 2.01 -5.44 -6.52
CA VAL A 20 2.13 -6.34 -5.36
C VAL A 20 1.30 -5.92 -4.15
N HIS A 21 0.60 -4.78 -4.23
CA HIS A 21 -0.29 -4.31 -3.17
C HIS A 21 -1.27 -3.27 -3.71
N CYS A 22 -2.55 -3.59 -3.66
CA CYS A 22 -3.63 -2.69 -4.03
C CYS A 22 -4.89 -2.99 -3.19
N HIS A 23 -5.90 -2.12 -3.32
CA HIS A 23 -7.22 -2.24 -2.70
C HIS A 23 -8.32 -2.40 -3.77
N LEU A 24 -8.01 -3.06 -4.88
CA LEU A 24 -9.00 -3.32 -5.92
C LEU A 24 -10.04 -4.32 -5.42
N ARG A 25 -11.32 -4.03 -5.62
CA ARG A 25 -12.35 -5.03 -5.37
C ARG A 25 -12.12 -6.24 -6.27
N PRO A 26 -12.03 -7.46 -5.73
CA PRO A 26 -11.69 -8.64 -6.52
C PRO A 26 -12.67 -8.93 -7.65
N ASP A 27 -13.95 -8.71 -7.41
CA ASP A 27 -15.06 -8.97 -8.34
C ASP A 27 -15.32 -7.81 -9.31
N LYS A 28 -14.95 -6.58 -8.95
CA LYS A 28 -15.18 -5.36 -9.74
C LYS A 28 -14.07 -4.33 -9.53
N PRO A 29 -12.90 -4.48 -10.18
CA PRO A 29 -11.74 -3.61 -9.96
C PRO A 29 -11.90 -2.15 -10.42
N ALA A 30 -12.82 -1.86 -11.34
CA ALA A 30 -13.05 -0.51 -11.87
C ALA A 30 -13.90 0.35 -10.93
N ALA A 31 -13.79 1.67 -11.07
CA ALA A 31 -14.63 2.65 -10.37
C ALA A 31 -16.10 2.52 -10.80
N ASP A 32 -17.02 2.76 -9.86
CA ASP A 32 -18.46 2.75 -10.15
C ASP A 32 -18.94 4.06 -10.78
N SER A 33 -18.28 5.17 -10.44
CA SER A 33 -18.68 6.51 -10.88
C SER A 33 -17.50 7.47 -10.93
N LEU A 34 -17.71 8.63 -11.55
CA LEU A 34 -16.73 9.71 -11.56
C LEU A 34 -16.39 10.20 -10.13
N ALA A 35 -17.31 10.04 -9.17
CA ALA A 35 -17.05 10.43 -7.79
C ALA A 35 -15.93 9.61 -7.15
N ASP A 36 -15.82 8.31 -7.47
CA ASP A 36 -14.76 7.43 -6.96
C ASP A 36 -13.38 7.85 -7.48
N LEU A 37 -13.35 8.47 -8.65
CA LEU A 37 -12.12 8.96 -9.26
C LEU A 37 -11.73 10.35 -8.73
N VAL A 38 -12.67 11.30 -8.72
CA VAL A 38 -12.42 12.70 -8.33
C VAL A 38 -12.25 12.87 -6.83
N LEU A 39 -13.03 12.12 -6.04
CA LEU A 39 -12.98 12.16 -4.57
C LEU A 39 -12.13 11.01 -4.01
N TYR A 40 -11.19 10.50 -4.79
CA TYR A 40 -10.18 9.56 -4.32
C TYR A 40 -9.47 10.12 -3.08
N HIS A 41 -9.21 9.29 -2.07
CA HIS A 41 -8.83 9.74 -0.74
C HIS A 41 -7.67 10.76 -0.72
N HIS A 42 -6.65 10.63 -1.56
CA HIS A 42 -5.56 11.61 -1.64
C HIS A 42 -6.04 12.97 -2.13
N VAL A 43 -6.88 13.00 -3.17
CA VAL A 43 -7.45 14.23 -3.70
C VAL A 43 -8.39 14.87 -2.67
N TRP A 44 -9.27 14.06 -2.05
CA TRP A 44 -10.20 14.52 -1.03
C TRP A 44 -9.50 15.12 0.20
N ILE A 45 -8.43 14.47 0.70
CA ILE A 45 -7.63 15.00 1.81
C ILE A 45 -7.06 16.39 1.46
N GLU A 46 -6.54 16.56 0.25
CA GLU A 46 -5.99 17.82 -0.21
C GLU A 46 -7.09 18.88 -0.39
N LEU A 47 -8.25 18.53 -0.92
CA LEU A 47 -9.41 19.45 -1.03
C LEU A 47 -9.86 19.94 0.34
N VAL A 48 -9.99 19.03 1.32
CA VAL A 48 -10.36 19.41 2.69
C VAL A 48 -9.28 20.28 3.34
N SER A 49 -8.01 19.94 3.15
CA SER A 49 -6.88 20.75 3.62
C SER A 49 -6.87 22.16 2.98
N ALA A 50 -7.31 22.26 1.74
CA ALA A 50 -7.44 23.53 1.01
C ALA A 50 -8.72 24.33 1.35
N GLY A 51 -9.53 23.85 2.30
CA GLY A 51 -10.69 24.55 2.84
C GLY A 51 -12.06 24.12 2.29
N MET A 52 -12.15 22.94 1.67
CA MET A 52 -13.44 22.31 1.39
C MET A 52 -13.98 21.70 2.70
N PRO A 53 -15.21 22.01 3.14
CA PRO A 53 -15.82 21.33 4.28
C PRO A 53 -15.97 19.84 4.02
N ALA A 54 -15.45 18.98 4.90
CA ALA A 54 -15.53 17.52 4.76
C ALA A 54 -16.98 17.03 4.64
N THR A 55 -17.90 17.68 5.39
CA THR A 55 -19.34 17.37 5.41
C THR A 55 -20.07 17.67 4.10
N GLU A 56 -19.43 18.32 3.13
CA GLU A 56 -20.02 18.50 1.79
C GLU A 56 -20.09 17.20 0.99
N VAL A 57 -19.29 16.19 1.36
CA VAL A 57 -19.19 14.94 0.58
C VAL A 57 -19.27 13.65 1.42
N THR A 58 -19.02 13.71 2.73
CA THR A 58 -19.00 12.54 3.61
C THR A 58 -19.72 12.79 4.93
N LEU A 59 -20.28 11.74 5.53
CA LEU A 59 -20.79 11.79 6.91
C LEU A 59 -19.66 11.81 7.94
N ALA A 60 -18.71 10.97 7.73
CA ALA A 60 -17.47 10.85 8.49
C ALA A 60 -16.52 10.01 7.65
N GLY A 61 -15.24 10.15 7.84
CA GLY A 61 -14.34 9.26 7.17
C GLY A 61 -13.97 9.66 5.74
N LEU A 62 -13.31 8.74 5.07
CA LEU A 62 -12.94 8.89 3.67
C LEU A 62 -14.16 8.62 2.77
N PRO A 63 -14.28 9.28 1.60
CA PRO A 63 -15.46 9.15 0.74
C PRO A 63 -15.76 7.72 0.29
N HIS A 64 -14.75 6.88 0.09
CA HIS A 64 -14.92 5.48 -0.27
C HIS A 64 -15.39 4.60 0.90
N GLU A 65 -15.19 5.06 2.14
CA GLU A 65 -15.62 4.34 3.35
C GLU A 65 -17.04 4.75 3.77
N LEU A 66 -17.30 6.07 3.82
CA LEU A 66 -18.52 6.63 4.39
C LEU A 66 -19.02 7.86 3.63
N ALA A 67 -19.28 7.71 2.33
CA ALA A 67 -19.96 8.75 1.56
C ALA A 67 -21.33 9.07 2.18
N ASP A 68 -21.70 10.36 2.18
CA ASP A 68 -23.04 10.75 2.62
C ASP A 68 -24.11 10.19 1.64
N PRO A 69 -24.96 9.25 2.05
CA PRO A 69 -25.98 8.68 1.16
C PRO A 69 -27.08 9.69 0.80
N GLY A 70 -27.20 10.79 1.52
CA GLY A 70 -28.13 11.87 1.21
C GLY A 70 -27.66 12.80 0.08
N ILE A 71 -26.39 12.66 -0.36
CA ILE A 71 -25.81 13.48 -1.43
C ILE A 71 -25.44 12.56 -2.60
N SER A 72 -26.04 12.80 -3.77
CA SER A 72 -25.73 11.97 -4.95
C SER A 72 -24.24 12.07 -5.33
N PRO A 73 -23.66 11.03 -5.98
CA PRO A 73 -22.27 11.08 -6.47
C PRO A 73 -21.99 12.30 -7.34
N LEU A 74 -22.90 12.64 -8.24
CA LEU A 74 -22.82 13.84 -9.09
C LEU A 74 -22.74 15.11 -8.26
N GLU A 75 -23.62 15.26 -7.27
CA GLU A 75 -23.63 16.46 -6.42
C GLU A 75 -22.38 16.56 -5.53
N ARG A 76 -21.83 15.45 -5.06
CA ARG A 76 -20.56 15.44 -4.31
C ARG A 76 -19.41 15.99 -5.16
N VAL A 77 -19.30 15.56 -6.42
CA VAL A 77 -18.28 16.09 -7.35
C VAL A 77 -18.56 17.55 -7.67
N ARG A 78 -19.82 17.93 -7.95
CA ARG A 78 -20.21 19.33 -8.21
C ARG A 78 -19.73 20.28 -7.11
N ARG A 79 -19.93 19.91 -5.85
CA ARG A 79 -19.48 20.70 -4.70
C ARG A 79 -17.97 20.83 -4.62
N SER A 80 -17.23 19.82 -5.07
CA SER A 80 -15.76 19.83 -5.06
C SER A 80 -15.14 20.71 -6.16
N LEU A 81 -15.86 20.99 -7.26
CA LEU A 81 -15.31 21.73 -8.41
C LEU A 81 -14.70 23.08 -8.05
N ALA A 82 -15.33 23.84 -7.15
CA ALA A 82 -14.85 25.17 -6.73
C ALA A 82 -13.52 25.10 -5.95
N HIS A 83 -13.15 23.94 -5.44
CA HIS A 83 -11.95 23.73 -4.64
C HIS A 83 -10.79 23.10 -5.43
N LEU A 84 -11.05 22.43 -6.56
CA LEU A 84 -10.01 21.83 -7.41
C LEU A 84 -8.88 22.78 -7.80
N PRO A 85 -9.15 24.07 -8.18
CA PRO A 85 -8.09 25.01 -8.52
C PRO A 85 -7.08 25.28 -7.38
N ARG A 86 -7.45 25.01 -6.12
CA ARG A 86 -6.57 25.23 -4.97
C ARG A 86 -5.51 24.17 -4.80
N ILE A 87 -5.67 23.03 -5.46
CA ILE A 87 -4.77 21.87 -5.35
C ILE A 87 -4.05 21.54 -6.68
N GLU A 88 -4.20 22.35 -7.72
CA GLU A 88 -3.64 22.09 -9.07
C GLU A 88 -2.12 21.84 -9.10
N ASN A 89 -1.40 22.39 -8.11
CA ASN A 89 0.04 22.18 -7.95
C ASN A 89 0.43 20.84 -7.33
N THR A 90 -0.52 20.08 -6.80
CA THR A 90 -0.24 18.83 -6.10
C THR A 90 -0.08 17.66 -7.05
N VAL A 91 0.60 16.61 -6.57
CA VAL A 91 0.76 15.39 -7.35
C VAL A 91 -0.56 14.66 -7.50
N SER A 92 -1.43 14.67 -6.49
CA SER A 92 -2.75 14.02 -6.57
C SER A 92 -3.61 14.65 -7.66
N ALA A 93 -3.61 15.99 -7.77
CA ALA A 93 -4.31 16.69 -8.85
C ALA A 93 -3.68 16.42 -10.24
N LEU A 94 -2.34 16.33 -10.32
CA LEU A 94 -1.66 15.93 -11.54
C LEU A 94 -2.06 14.50 -11.98
N LEU A 95 -2.08 13.55 -11.06
CA LEU A 95 -2.46 12.17 -11.34
C LEU A 95 -3.93 12.07 -11.76
N LEU A 96 -4.83 12.80 -11.09
CA LEU A 96 -6.24 12.88 -11.47
C LEU A 96 -6.39 13.44 -12.90
N ARG A 97 -5.68 14.52 -13.23
CA ARG A 97 -5.70 15.09 -14.58
C ARG A 97 -5.23 14.09 -15.63
N TRP A 98 -4.13 13.38 -15.41
CA TRP A 98 -3.67 12.33 -16.33
C TRP A 98 -4.69 11.20 -16.47
N LEU A 99 -5.30 10.76 -15.37
CA LEU A 99 -6.35 9.75 -15.40
C LEU A 99 -7.51 10.19 -16.29
N LEU A 100 -8.04 11.39 -16.05
CA LEU A 100 -9.19 11.93 -16.80
C LEU A 100 -8.86 12.14 -18.28
N GLN A 101 -7.70 12.71 -18.58
CA GLN A 101 -7.27 12.99 -19.94
C GLN A 101 -6.95 11.72 -20.73
N ASP A 102 -6.12 10.84 -20.17
CA ASP A 102 -5.58 9.70 -20.90
C ASP A 102 -6.59 8.53 -21.03
N LEU A 103 -7.47 8.34 -20.03
CA LEU A 103 -8.45 7.24 -20.05
C LEU A 103 -9.82 7.68 -20.59
N TYR A 104 -10.20 8.94 -20.40
CA TYR A 104 -11.56 9.43 -20.72
C TYR A 104 -11.59 10.59 -21.70
N GLY A 105 -10.43 11.14 -22.11
CA GLY A 105 -10.35 12.30 -23.02
C GLY A 105 -10.88 13.61 -22.43
N LEU A 106 -10.86 13.74 -21.09
CA LEU A 106 -11.37 14.89 -20.36
C LEU A 106 -10.20 15.79 -19.91
N ASP A 107 -10.05 16.96 -20.51
CA ASP A 107 -8.97 17.90 -20.17
C ASP A 107 -9.18 18.57 -18.81
N ALA A 108 -10.43 18.89 -18.46
CA ALA A 108 -10.82 19.50 -17.20
C ALA A 108 -12.28 19.18 -16.87
N LEU A 109 -12.62 19.20 -15.59
CA LEU A 109 -14.00 19.12 -15.12
C LEU A 109 -14.53 20.52 -14.86
N THR A 110 -15.70 20.79 -15.40
CA THR A 110 -16.45 22.05 -15.25
C THR A 110 -17.92 21.74 -15.01
N GLU A 111 -18.68 22.71 -14.52
CA GLU A 111 -20.14 22.56 -14.39
C GLU A 111 -20.80 22.16 -15.73
N GLY A 112 -20.28 22.71 -16.85
CA GLY A 112 -20.86 22.49 -18.18
C GLY A 112 -20.61 21.10 -18.77
N ASN A 113 -19.58 20.36 -18.31
CA ASN A 113 -19.27 19.02 -18.81
C ASN A 113 -19.42 17.91 -17.74
N LEU A 114 -19.89 18.24 -16.55
CA LEU A 114 -19.94 17.31 -15.43
C LEU A 114 -20.86 16.09 -15.69
N GLU A 115 -22.09 16.33 -16.16
CA GLU A 115 -23.02 15.24 -16.46
C GLU A 115 -22.53 14.34 -17.62
N PRO A 116 -22.02 14.86 -18.75
CA PRO A 116 -21.34 14.05 -19.76
C PRO A 116 -20.15 13.26 -19.22
N ALA A 117 -19.34 13.83 -18.33
CA ALA A 117 -18.21 13.15 -17.72
C ALA A 117 -18.66 11.99 -16.81
N PHE A 118 -19.75 12.17 -16.04
CA PHE A 118 -20.38 11.09 -15.29
C PHE A 118 -20.84 9.96 -16.18
N ALA A 119 -21.61 10.24 -17.22
CA ALA A 119 -22.13 9.25 -18.15
C ALA A 119 -20.99 8.48 -18.84
N LEU A 120 -19.87 9.13 -19.13
CA LEU A 120 -18.69 8.49 -19.74
C LEU A 120 -18.06 7.46 -18.79
N VAL A 121 -17.84 7.82 -17.52
CA VAL A 121 -17.27 6.91 -16.51
C VAL A 121 -18.25 5.75 -16.21
N GLU A 122 -19.53 6.03 -16.04
CA GLU A 122 -20.56 4.99 -15.83
C GLU A 122 -20.65 4.02 -17.02
N THR A 123 -20.43 4.49 -18.24
CA THR A 123 -20.34 3.61 -19.42
C THR A 123 -19.14 2.67 -19.31
N GLY A 124 -17.99 3.19 -18.87
CA GLY A 124 -16.82 2.36 -18.56
C GLY A 124 -17.13 1.35 -17.44
N ALA A 125 -17.73 1.81 -16.35
CA ALA A 125 -18.12 0.96 -15.20
C ALA A 125 -19.10 -0.15 -15.57
N GLY A 126 -19.96 0.08 -16.57
CA GLY A 126 -20.89 -0.92 -17.13
C GLY A 126 -20.21 -1.92 -18.06
N ASN A 127 -19.00 -1.66 -18.53
CA ASN A 127 -18.23 -2.60 -19.34
C ASN A 127 -17.42 -3.54 -18.45
N ALA A 128 -17.79 -4.81 -18.42
CA ALA A 128 -17.12 -5.83 -17.59
C ALA A 128 -15.62 -6.00 -17.90
N HIS A 129 -15.13 -5.54 -19.07
CA HIS A 129 -13.73 -5.63 -19.50
C HIS A 129 -12.98 -4.29 -19.37
N TRP A 130 -13.57 -3.24 -18.83
CA TRP A 130 -12.91 -1.93 -18.72
C TRP A 130 -11.66 -1.99 -17.83
N TRP A 131 -11.72 -2.69 -16.71
CA TRP A 131 -10.56 -2.90 -15.85
C TRP A 131 -9.41 -3.64 -16.57
N GLU A 132 -9.74 -4.57 -17.48
CA GLU A 132 -8.75 -5.26 -18.32
C GLU A 132 -8.09 -4.30 -19.32
N GLU A 133 -8.88 -3.44 -19.96
CA GLU A 133 -8.35 -2.37 -20.83
C GLU A 133 -7.35 -1.51 -20.04
N VAL A 134 -7.69 -1.08 -18.83
CA VAL A 134 -6.81 -0.23 -18.03
C VAL A 134 -5.58 -0.99 -17.53
N LEU A 135 -5.78 -2.10 -16.82
CA LEU A 135 -4.67 -2.80 -16.18
C LEU A 135 -3.77 -3.52 -17.18
N ARG A 136 -4.36 -4.25 -18.14
CA ARG A 136 -3.58 -5.08 -19.06
C ARG A 136 -3.08 -4.34 -20.29
N HIS A 137 -3.93 -3.55 -20.93
CA HIS A 137 -3.60 -2.91 -22.20
C HIS A 137 -2.90 -1.57 -22.01
N ARG A 138 -3.33 -0.75 -21.03
CA ARG A 138 -2.70 0.54 -20.76
C ARG A 138 -1.53 0.47 -19.79
N CYS A 139 -1.61 -0.37 -18.76
CA CYS A 139 -0.59 -0.46 -17.72
C CYS A 139 0.40 -1.61 -17.92
N HIS A 140 0.09 -2.62 -18.73
CA HIS A 140 0.83 -3.89 -18.83
C HIS A 140 0.94 -4.62 -17.47
N ILE A 141 -0.06 -4.43 -16.57
CA ILE A 141 -0.13 -5.13 -15.28
C ILE A 141 -0.67 -6.53 -15.51
N HIS A 142 0.17 -7.54 -15.30
CA HIS A 142 -0.16 -8.95 -15.47
C HIS A 142 -0.83 -9.55 -14.24
N TYR A 143 -0.45 -9.11 -13.06
CA TYR A 143 -1.04 -9.51 -11.78
C TYR A 143 -1.19 -8.31 -10.87
N SER A 144 -2.33 -8.24 -10.18
CA SER A 144 -2.58 -7.32 -9.06
C SER A 144 -2.88 -8.13 -7.83
N VAL A 145 -2.16 -7.90 -6.72
CA VAL A 145 -2.42 -8.55 -5.44
C VAL A 145 -3.19 -7.60 -4.56
N THR A 146 -4.48 -7.89 -4.38
CA THR A 146 -5.38 -7.06 -3.57
C THR A 146 -5.51 -7.56 -2.15
N VAL A 147 -5.67 -6.64 -1.21
CA VAL A 147 -5.99 -6.93 0.20
C VAL A 147 -7.48 -6.80 0.49
N GLU A 148 -8.29 -6.48 -0.52
CA GLU A 148 -9.75 -6.44 -0.38
C GLU A 148 -10.36 -7.83 -0.54
N HIS A 149 -11.38 -8.11 0.29
CA HIS A 149 -12.11 -9.37 0.35
C HIS A 149 -13.61 -9.09 0.29
N GLY A 150 -14.20 -9.14 -0.87
CA GLY A 150 -15.64 -8.82 -1.06
C GLY A 150 -16.33 -9.65 -2.13
N GLY A 151 -15.65 -10.67 -2.64
CA GLY A 151 -16.16 -11.52 -3.71
C GLY A 151 -15.07 -12.37 -4.34
N ALA A 152 -15.44 -13.34 -5.15
CA ALA A 152 -14.48 -14.12 -5.90
C ALA A 152 -13.78 -13.23 -6.94
N PRO A 153 -12.45 -13.37 -7.13
CA PRO A 153 -11.74 -12.63 -8.15
C PRO A 153 -12.35 -12.83 -9.56
N CYS A 154 -12.63 -11.72 -10.25
CA CYS A 154 -13.20 -11.76 -11.62
C CYS A 154 -12.22 -12.31 -12.66
N SER A 155 -10.94 -12.43 -12.31
CA SER A 155 -9.89 -12.96 -13.18
C SER A 155 -8.75 -13.57 -12.35
N PRO A 156 -8.06 -14.61 -12.88
CA PRO A 156 -6.83 -15.13 -12.28
C PRO A 156 -5.70 -14.11 -12.18
N ALA A 157 -5.80 -12.97 -12.85
CA ALA A 157 -4.86 -11.87 -12.72
C ALA A 157 -5.01 -11.10 -11.41
N ILE A 158 -6.18 -11.16 -10.78
CA ILE A 158 -6.44 -10.58 -9.47
C ILE A 158 -6.14 -11.66 -8.43
N GLN A 159 -5.08 -11.46 -7.67
CA GLN A 159 -4.63 -12.37 -6.62
C GLN A 159 -4.95 -11.77 -5.26
N LEU A 160 -5.05 -12.59 -4.23
CA LEU A 160 -5.36 -12.14 -2.88
C LEU A 160 -4.08 -12.03 -2.02
N GLY A 161 -4.08 -11.07 -1.12
CA GLY A 161 -3.18 -10.91 0.00
C GLY A 161 -3.99 -10.60 1.24
N TYR A 162 -3.44 -10.77 2.42
CA TYR A 162 -4.10 -10.39 3.66
C TYR A 162 -3.33 -9.29 4.37
N GLU A 163 -4.05 -8.22 4.73
CA GLU A 163 -3.53 -7.09 5.49
C GLU A 163 -4.07 -7.09 6.92
N GLY A 164 -3.34 -6.45 7.82
CA GLY A 164 -3.85 -6.19 9.15
C GLY A 164 -3.69 -7.34 10.14
N LEU A 165 -2.58 -8.10 10.08
CA LEU A 165 -2.24 -9.03 11.15
C LEU A 165 -2.37 -8.32 12.51
N PRO A 166 -3.12 -8.87 13.48
CA PRO A 166 -3.45 -8.20 14.73
C PRO A 166 -2.28 -8.22 15.73
N ILE A 167 -1.15 -7.64 15.32
CA ILE A 167 0.10 -7.61 16.11
C ILE A 167 0.16 -6.47 17.12
N ASN A 168 -0.69 -5.46 16.99
CA ASN A 168 -0.69 -4.27 17.85
C ASN A 168 -1.82 -4.34 18.87
N LEU A 169 -1.57 -3.88 20.09
CA LEU A 169 -2.60 -3.67 21.12
C LEU A 169 -3.17 -2.24 21.11
N ARG A 170 -2.86 -1.45 20.11
CA ARG A 170 -3.41 -0.12 19.87
C ARG A 170 -3.41 0.15 18.38
N ASP A 171 -4.40 0.86 17.92
CA ASP A 171 -4.35 1.54 16.62
C ASP A 171 -4.68 3.03 16.82
N GLY A 172 -4.59 3.82 15.75
CA GLY A 172 -4.85 5.26 15.82
C GLY A 172 -6.28 5.63 16.22
N LYS A 173 -7.21 4.66 16.23
CA LYS A 173 -8.64 4.86 16.49
C LYS A 173 -9.11 4.24 17.81
N ARG A 174 -8.45 3.18 18.29
CA ARG A 174 -8.89 2.34 19.43
C ARG A 174 -7.83 2.26 20.52
N SER A 175 -8.30 2.31 21.77
CA SER A 175 -7.48 2.03 22.95
C SER A 175 -7.07 0.55 23.01
N PRO A 176 -6.07 0.18 23.84
CA PRO A 176 -5.70 -1.21 24.05
C PRO A 176 -6.85 -2.13 24.45
N ARG A 177 -7.78 -1.62 25.28
CA ARG A 177 -8.97 -2.38 25.69
C ARG A 177 -9.91 -2.64 24.51
N GLU A 178 -10.22 -1.62 23.71
CA GLU A 178 -11.09 -1.76 22.52
C GLU A 178 -10.47 -2.68 21.46
N VAL A 179 -9.15 -2.68 21.32
CA VAL A 179 -8.46 -3.66 20.46
C VAL A 179 -8.65 -5.07 21.00
N LEU A 180 -8.44 -5.30 22.31
CA LEU A 180 -8.65 -6.62 22.93
C LEU A 180 -10.11 -7.09 22.82
N GLU A 181 -11.08 -6.22 22.98
CA GLU A 181 -12.50 -6.54 22.78
C GLU A 181 -12.80 -6.99 21.34
N SER A 182 -12.12 -6.38 20.36
CA SER A 182 -12.20 -6.82 18.96
C SER A 182 -11.56 -8.21 18.76
N LEU A 183 -10.41 -8.48 19.41
CA LEU A 183 -9.78 -9.80 19.38
C LEU A 183 -10.61 -10.88 20.07
N ASP A 184 -11.30 -10.54 21.17
CA ASP A 184 -12.26 -11.43 21.85
C ASP A 184 -13.39 -11.84 20.91
N HIS A 185 -13.92 -10.88 20.16
CA HIS A 185 -14.97 -11.14 19.18
C HIS A 185 -14.48 -12.08 18.07
N LEU A 186 -13.27 -11.86 17.54
CA LEU A 186 -12.67 -12.72 16.52
C LEU A 186 -12.42 -14.15 17.01
N LEU A 187 -11.97 -14.30 18.28
CA LEU A 187 -11.72 -15.62 18.88
C LEU A 187 -13.01 -16.32 19.33
N GLY A 188 -14.10 -15.57 19.54
CA GLY A 188 -15.35 -16.06 20.11
C GLY A 188 -15.28 -16.30 21.64
N ARG A 189 -14.21 -15.86 22.28
CA ARG A 189 -13.98 -15.87 23.74
C ARG A 189 -12.93 -14.85 24.12
N GLU A 190 -12.83 -14.57 25.42
CA GLU A 190 -11.88 -13.58 25.92
C GLU A 190 -10.41 -14.01 25.72
N VAL A 191 -9.59 -13.13 25.14
CA VAL A 191 -8.14 -13.27 25.01
C VAL A 191 -7.47 -12.85 26.32
N ARG A 192 -7.25 -13.78 27.24
CA ARG A 192 -6.68 -13.50 28.56
C ARG A 192 -5.18 -13.75 28.65
N THR A 193 -4.69 -14.66 27.84
CA THR A 193 -3.31 -15.14 27.90
C THR A 193 -2.65 -15.12 26.52
N VAL A 194 -1.32 -15.20 26.50
CA VAL A 194 -0.58 -15.39 25.23
C VAL A 194 -0.94 -16.69 24.52
N ALA A 195 -1.39 -17.72 25.24
CA ALA A 195 -1.89 -18.94 24.64
C ALA A 195 -3.20 -18.69 23.87
N ASP A 196 -4.14 -17.90 24.45
CA ASP A 196 -5.35 -17.48 23.75
C ASP A 196 -5.02 -16.63 22.51
N TYR A 197 -4.05 -15.73 22.63
CA TYR A 197 -3.61 -14.89 21.54
C TYR A 197 -2.97 -15.70 20.41
N ARG A 198 -2.13 -16.69 20.71
CA ARG A 198 -1.58 -17.61 19.70
C ARG A 198 -2.66 -18.47 19.06
N ASP A 199 -3.65 -18.94 19.82
CA ASP A 199 -4.80 -19.69 19.26
C ASP A 199 -5.61 -18.82 18.30
N LEU A 200 -5.84 -17.53 18.64
CA LEU A 200 -6.46 -16.56 17.75
C LEU A 200 -5.69 -16.42 16.44
N LEU A 201 -4.38 -16.17 16.51
CA LEU A 201 -3.54 -16.01 15.32
C LEU A 201 -3.55 -17.27 14.46
N ALA A 202 -3.42 -18.45 15.08
CA ALA A 202 -3.43 -19.72 14.36
C ALA A 202 -4.74 -19.94 13.61
N ARG A 203 -5.89 -19.70 14.24
CA ARG A 203 -7.22 -19.84 13.60
C ARG A 203 -7.43 -18.82 12.48
N LEU A 204 -7.10 -17.55 12.74
CA LEU A 204 -7.24 -16.48 11.76
C LEU A 204 -6.38 -16.77 10.52
N ILE A 205 -5.11 -17.05 10.71
CA ILE A 205 -4.17 -17.31 9.62
C ILE A 205 -4.54 -18.58 8.85
N GLN A 206 -4.96 -19.65 9.55
CA GLN A 206 -5.38 -20.87 8.90
C GLN A 206 -6.62 -20.64 8.02
N SER A 207 -7.62 -19.92 8.54
CA SER A 207 -8.82 -19.57 7.76
C SER A 207 -8.49 -18.71 6.55
N GLN A 208 -7.63 -17.69 6.73
CA GLN A 208 -7.20 -16.82 5.63
C GLN A 208 -6.35 -17.55 4.59
N ALA A 209 -5.59 -18.57 5.01
CA ALA A 209 -4.75 -19.36 4.10
C ALA A 209 -5.55 -20.24 3.13
N GLU A 210 -6.83 -20.52 3.41
CA GLU A 210 -7.72 -21.26 2.51
C GLU A 210 -7.93 -20.54 1.17
N ASP A 211 -7.85 -19.21 1.16
CA ASP A 211 -7.92 -18.39 -0.05
C ASP A 211 -6.60 -18.36 -0.86
N ASN A 212 -5.57 -19.09 -0.42
CA ASN A 212 -4.24 -19.12 -1.04
C ASN A 212 -3.64 -17.73 -1.29
N PRO A 213 -3.57 -16.87 -0.27
CA PRO A 213 -3.05 -15.52 -0.42
C PRO A 213 -1.56 -15.53 -0.77
N LYS A 214 -1.09 -14.48 -1.46
CA LYS A 214 0.31 -14.35 -1.85
C LYS A 214 1.20 -13.84 -0.72
N PHE A 215 0.60 -13.20 0.27
CA PHE A 215 1.29 -12.69 1.45
C PHE A 215 0.35 -12.47 2.63
N PHE A 216 0.93 -12.33 3.81
CA PHE A 216 0.33 -11.68 4.97
C PHE A 216 1.04 -10.36 5.21
N ALA A 217 0.29 -9.28 5.51
CA ALA A 217 0.87 -7.97 5.80
C ALA A 217 0.71 -7.59 7.27
N ALA A 218 1.77 -6.99 7.80
CA ALA A 218 1.83 -6.45 9.15
C ALA A 218 2.10 -4.94 9.10
N TRP A 219 1.37 -4.19 9.95
CA TRP A 219 1.55 -2.76 10.18
C TRP A 219 2.03 -2.52 11.62
N PRO A 220 3.32 -2.74 11.91
CA PRO A 220 3.83 -2.40 13.22
C PRO A 220 3.78 -0.89 13.42
N LEU A 221 3.10 -0.46 14.48
CA LEU A 221 3.10 0.93 14.89
C LEU A 221 4.54 1.40 15.23
N PRO A 222 4.79 2.70 15.30
CA PRO A 222 6.13 3.27 15.49
C PRO A 222 6.81 2.87 16.79
N TYR A 223 6.15 2.10 17.62
CA TYR A 223 6.67 1.66 18.91
C TYR A 223 7.47 0.36 18.86
N LEU A 224 7.59 -0.30 17.71
CA LEU A 224 8.34 -1.55 17.56
C LEU A 224 9.76 -1.39 18.12
N THR A 225 10.12 -2.20 19.10
CA THR A 225 11.41 -2.13 19.80
C THR A 225 12.34 -3.26 19.36
N HIS A 226 13.64 -3.11 19.67
CA HIS A 226 14.64 -4.13 19.40
C HIS A 226 14.43 -5.45 20.14
N GLU A 227 13.74 -5.41 21.27
CA GLU A 227 13.51 -6.56 22.13
C GLU A 227 12.01 -6.82 22.23
N GLY A 228 11.61 -8.04 21.95
CA GLY A 228 10.24 -8.50 22.16
C GLY A 228 9.95 -8.84 23.60
N ALA A 229 8.70 -8.85 24.00
CA ALA A 229 8.27 -9.42 25.24
C ALA A 229 8.43 -10.96 25.20
N GLY A 230 8.89 -11.55 26.30
CA GLY A 230 8.71 -12.99 26.53
C GLY A 230 7.27 -13.29 26.99
N ASP A 231 6.89 -14.56 27.04
CA ASP A 231 5.53 -14.98 27.38
C ASP A 231 5.00 -14.41 28.70
N ALA A 232 5.82 -14.39 29.74
CA ALA A 232 5.42 -13.84 31.05
C ALA A 232 5.13 -12.35 30.98
N GLU A 233 5.97 -11.58 30.27
CA GLU A 233 5.79 -10.14 30.10
C GLU A 233 4.62 -9.85 29.17
N ALA A 234 4.47 -10.58 28.06
CA ALA A 234 3.34 -10.43 27.16
C ALA A 234 1.99 -10.71 27.87
N ASN A 235 1.93 -11.72 28.75
CA ASN A 235 0.77 -11.95 29.62
C ASN A 235 0.50 -10.76 30.55
N ALA A 236 1.54 -10.18 31.16
CA ALA A 236 1.37 -9.00 32.02
C ALA A 236 0.86 -7.79 31.25
N ILE A 237 1.36 -7.58 30.02
CA ILE A 237 0.90 -6.49 29.13
C ILE A 237 -0.59 -6.70 28.75
N LEU A 238 -1.00 -7.92 28.38
CA LEU A 238 -2.40 -8.24 28.08
C LEU A 238 -3.30 -7.97 29.27
N ALA A 239 -2.92 -8.43 30.45
CA ALA A 239 -3.69 -8.21 31.69
C ALA A 239 -3.80 -6.71 32.00
N LYS A 240 -2.72 -5.96 31.91
CA LYS A 240 -2.71 -4.51 32.12
C LYS A 240 -3.58 -3.77 31.12
N ALA A 241 -3.47 -4.10 29.80
CA ALA A 241 -4.30 -3.51 28.76
C ALA A 241 -5.79 -3.71 29.03
N ARG A 242 -6.18 -4.88 29.53
CA ARG A 242 -7.54 -5.22 29.86
C ARG A 242 -8.05 -4.50 31.13
N GLN A 243 -7.24 -4.45 32.18
CA GLN A 243 -7.63 -3.86 33.48
C GLN A 243 -7.60 -2.33 33.42
N GLU A 244 -6.51 -1.76 32.94
CA GLU A 244 -6.28 -0.32 32.98
C GLU A 244 -6.71 0.39 31.69
N GLY A 245 -6.85 -0.32 30.57
CA GLY A 245 -7.15 0.25 29.25
C GLY A 245 -6.00 1.08 28.65
N ALA A 246 -4.84 1.11 29.31
CA ALA A 246 -3.68 1.88 28.93
C ALA A 246 -2.39 1.08 29.16
N ILE A 247 -1.46 1.16 28.20
CA ILE A 247 -0.12 0.59 28.28
C ILE A 247 0.88 1.61 27.73
N SER A 248 2.13 1.57 28.18
CA SER A 248 3.16 2.50 27.75
C SER A 248 3.60 2.23 26.30
N PRO A 249 4.17 3.23 25.58
CA PRO A 249 4.74 3.03 24.26
C PRO A 249 5.80 1.89 24.20
N ALA A 250 6.60 1.74 25.26
CA ALA A 250 7.58 0.66 25.33
C ALA A 250 6.93 -0.72 25.41
N GLU A 251 5.88 -0.88 26.24
CA GLU A 251 5.10 -2.11 26.33
C GLU A 251 4.38 -2.42 25.01
N LEU A 252 3.81 -1.39 24.35
CA LEU A 252 3.21 -1.53 23.01
C LEU A 252 4.20 -2.08 22.00
N GLY A 253 5.41 -1.52 21.98
CA GLY A 253 6.46 -1.94 21.05
C GLY A 253 6.97 -3.36 21.30
N ARG A 254 7.15 -3.72 22.58
CA ARG A 254 7.56 -5.08 22.97
C ARG A 254 6.50 -6.11 22.66
N PHE A 255 5.22 -5.77 22.86
CA PHE A 255 4.12 -6.65 22.48
C PHE A 255 3.98 -6.76 20.95
N ALA A 256 4.12 -5.67 20.20
CA ALA A 256 4.08 -5.72 18.73
C ALA A 256 5.17 -6.63 18.13
N TYR A 257 6.38 -6.62 18.71
CA TYR A 257 7.43 -7.55 18.32
C TYR A 257 7.04 -9.00 18.63
N PHE A 258 6.52 -9.26 19.84
CA PHE A 258 5.99 -10.56 20.25
C PHE A 258 4.87 -11.02 19.31
N GLY A 259 3.92 -10.14 19.02
CA GLY A 259 2.81 -10.41 18.12
C GLY A 259 3.24 -10.77 16.70
N LEU A 260 4.22 -10.03 16.16
CA LEU A 260 4.77 -10.35 14.83
C LEU A 260 5.51 -11.69 14.83
N ALA A 261 6.29 -11.99 15.87
CA ALA A 261 6.95 -13.29 16.00
C ALA A 261 5.95 -14.45 16.10
N ALA A 262 4.86 -14.28 16.89
CA ALA A 262 3.81 -15.27 17.03
C ALA A 262 3.00 -15.43 15.70
N ALA A 263 2.77 -14.34 14.96
CA ALA A 263 2.16 -14.42 13.65
C ALA A 263 3.02 -15.20 12.65
N LEU A 264 4.35 -14.98 12.62
CA LEU A 264 5.27 -15.77 11.79
C LEU A 264 5.24 -17.26 12.14
N GLU A 265 5.15 -17.60 13.43
CA GLU A 265 5.00 -18.98 13.89
C GLU A 265 3.70 -19.61 13.36
N ALA A 266 2.60 -18.88 13.42
CA ALA A 266 1.32 -19.33 12.87
C ALA A 266 1.34 -19.44 11.34
N ILE A 267 1.92 -18.48 10.62
CA ILE A 267 2.04 -18.52 9.15
C ILE A 267 2.89 -19.71 8.71
N ARG A 268 3.89 -20.13 9.49
CA ARG A 268 4.75 -21.28 9.17
C ARG A 268 3.97 -22.59 9.01
N SER A 269 2.79 -22.71 9.62
CA SER A 269 1.89 -23.86 9.42
C SER A 269 1.19 -23.87 8.05
N THR A 270 1.31 -22.81 7.27
CA THR A 270 0.78 -22.67 5.90
C THR A 270 1.90 -22.77 4.86
N ASP A 271 1.55 -22.69 3.57
CA ASP A 271 2.54 -22.66 2.48
C ASP A 271 3.00 -21.24 2.14
N ILE A 272 2.39 -20.20 2.75
CA ILE A 272 2.72 -18.80 2.51
C ILE A 272 4.06 -18.47 3.19
N ARG A 273 4.98 -17.84 2.44
CA ARG A 273 6.32 -17.47 2.94
C ARG A 273 6.67 -16.02 2.74
N THR A 274 5.77 -15.22 2.19
CA THR A 274 5.99 -13.79 1.99
C THR A 274 5.22 -12.99 3.04
N VAL A 275 5.92 -12.10 3.74
CA VAL A 275 5.34 -11.17 4.71
C VAL A 275 5.68 -9.75 4.28
N GLN A 276 4.64 -8.97 4.01
CA GLN A 276 4.80 -7.52 3.83
C GLN A 276 4.86 -6.84 5.19
N VAL A 277 5.77 -5.90 5.35
CA VAL A 277 5.85 -5.05 6.54
C VAL A 277 5.80 -3.60 6.07
N ILE A 278 4.72 -2.93 6.43
CA ILE A 278 4.40 -1.57 5.99
C ILE A 278 4.59 -0.64 7.17
N VAL A 279 5.39 0.41 7.01
CA VAL A 279 5.78 1.28 8.11
C VAL A 279 5.79 2.75 7.75
N GLY A 280 5.94 3.59 8.76
CA GLY A 280 6.22 5.00 8.59
C GLY A 280 5.00 5.91 8.58
N ALA A 281 3.80 5.39 8.78
CA ALA A 281 2.61 6.20 8.97
C ALA A 281 1.69 5.63 10.06
N GLU A 282 0.95 6.52 10.72
CA GLU A 282 -0.17 6.20 11.61
C GLU A 282 -1.41 6.96 11.13
N VAL A 283 -2.51 6.26 10.93
CA VAL A 283 -3.79 6.86 10.60
C VAL A 283 -4.49 7.28 11.90
N LEU A 284 -4.74 8.58 12.03
CA LEU A 284 -5.41 9.17 13.18
C LEU A 284 -6.81 9.66 12.80
N PRO A 285 -7.81 9.56 13.72
CA PRO A 285 -9.11 10.20 13.51
C PRO A 285 -9.01 11.73 13.54
N PRO A 286 -9.83 12.48 12.78
CA PRO A 286 -10.68 12.09 11.66
C PRO A 286 -9.89 12.14 10.33
N HIS A 287 -9.31 11.05 9.88
CA HIS A 287 -8.55 10.91 8.61
C HIS A 287 -7.24 11.71 8.54
N ARG A 288 -6.62 11.93 9.68
CA ARG A 288 -5.27 12.48 9.75
C ARG A 288 -4.29 11.35 9.63
N SER A 289 -3.22 11.57 8.90
CA SER A 289 -2.09 10.68 8.88
C SER A 289 -0.82 11.45 9.24
N LEU A 290 -0.02 10.83 10.08
CA LEU A 290 1.28 11.34 10.45
C LEU A 290 2.35 10.34 10.02
N THR A 291 3.49 10.87 9.56
CA THR A 291 4.66 10.03 9.37
C THR A 291 5.31 9.75 10.72
N HIS A 292 5.80 8.52 10.86
CA HIS A 292 6.48 8.07 12.06
C HIS A 292 7.91 7.65 11.78
N TRP A 293 8.76 7.88 12.77
CA TRP A 293 10.10 7.32 12.82
C TRP A 293 10.35 6.68 14.18
N SER A 294 10.98 5.50 14.16
CA SER A 294 11.48 4.80 15.33
C SER A 294 12.88 4.32 15.07
N SER A 295 13.82 4.72 15.90
CA SER A 295 15.23 4.29 15.81
C SER A 295 15.41 2.78 16.01
N GLY A 296 14.44 2.11 16.62
CA GLY A 296 14.47 0.66 16.89
C GLY A 296 13.98 -0.22 15.74
N PHE A 297 13.21 0.35 14.82
CA PHE A 297 12.47 -0.42 13.82
C PHE A 297 13.37 -1.28 12.92
N ALA A 298 14.38 -0.68 12.29
CA ALA A 298 15.27 -1.41 11.38
C ALA A 298 15.98 -2.58 12.07
N GLY A 299 16.45 -2.36 13.30
CA GLY A 299 17.09 -3.41 14.10
C GLY A 299 16.12 -4.52 14.52
N ALA A 300 14.86 -4.17 14.84
CA ALA A 300 13.82 -5.14 15.18
C ALA A 300 13.50 -6.05 13.99
N ILE A 301 13.22 -5.47 12.82
CA ILE A 301 12.93 -6.23 11.60
C ILE A 301 14.15 -7.04 11.15
N GLY A 302 15.36 -6.48 11.23
CA GLY A 302 16.59 -7.21 10.90
C GLY A 302 16.79 -8.46 11.74
N ARG A 303 16.48 -8.41 13.04
CA ARG A 303 16.52 -9.59 13.93
C ARG A 303 15.43 -10.60 13.61
N LEU A 304 14.18 -10.14 13.42
CA LEU A 304 13.07 -11.01 13.04
C LEU A 304 13.35 -11.71 11.72
N ALA A 305 13.81 -11.00 10.71
CA ALA A 305 14.14 -11.58 9.41
C ALA A 305 15.32 -12.55 9.51
N GLY A 306 16.37 -12.22 10.26
CA GLY A 306 17.52 -13.11 10.48
C GLY A 306 17.17 -14.39 11.22
N ALA A 307 16.24 -14.32 12.19
CA ALA A 307 15.75 -15.49 12.92
C ALA A 307 14.74 -16.34 12.13
N ASN A 308 14.18 -15.84 11.03
CA ASN A 308 13.16 -16.48 10.22
C ASN A 308 13.56 -16.50 8.74
N ALA A 309 14.70 -17.16 8.45
CA ALA A 309 15.28 -17.22 7.11
C ALA A 309 14.41 -17.97 6.07
N ASP A 310 13.43 -18.74 6.51
CA ASP A 310 12.42 -19.42 5.70
C ASP A 310 11.33 -18.46 5.16
N PHE A 311 11.24 -17.24 5.69
CA PHE A 311 10.33 -16.20 5.21
C PHE A 311 11.02 -15.19 4.29
N ARG A 312 10.24 -14.55 3.43
CA ARG A 312 10.61 -13.39 2.61
C ARG A 312 9.95 -12.16 3.20
N PHE A 313 10.74 -11.22 3.70
CA PHE A 313 10.24 -9.93 4.20
C PHE A 313 10.29 -8.91 3.10
N ASN A 314 9.13 -8.38 2.72
CA ASN A 314 9.03 -7.31 1.73
C ASN A 314 8.60 -6.02 2.43
N LEU A 315 9.48 -5.02 2.46
CA LEU A 315 9.31 -3.82 3.24
C LEU A 315 8.91 -2.63 2.37
N SER A 316 7.95 -1.84 2.85
CA SER A 316 7.58 -0.55 2.29
C SER A 316 7.43 0.50 3.38
N SER A 317 7.57 1.78 3.02
CA SER A 317 7.48 2.88 3.98
C SER A 317 6.74 4.08 3.42
N ALA A 318 5.90 4.69 4.27
CA ALA A 318 5.31 6.01 4.04
C ALA A 318 6.22 7.16 4.48
N SER A 319 7.35 6.87 5.14
CA SER A 319 8.27 7.88 5.63
C SER A 319 9.60 7.81 4.92
N ASP A 320 10.02 8.94 4.35
CA ASP A 320 11.32 9.10 3.67
C ASP A 320 12.52 8.89 4.60
N VAL A 321 12.36 9.14 5.90
CA VAL A 321 13.41 8.94 6.92
C VAL A 321 13.94 7.51 6.94
N TYR A 322 13.11 6.51 6.61
CA TYR A 322 13.54 5.11 6.56
C TYR A 322 14.29 4.71 5.29
N THR A 323 14.40 5.57 4.29
CA THR A 323 14.93 5.20 2.97
C THR A 323 16.31 4.54 3.05
N GLN A 324 17.24 5.13 3.83
CA GLN A 324 18.59 4.60 4.01
C GLN A 324 18.60 3.34 4.87
N ASP A 325 17.90 3.33 6.01
CA ASP A 325 17.88 2.19 6.94
C ASP A 325 17.30 0.93 6.30
N LEU A 326 16.21 1.06 5.55
CA LEU A 326 15.62 -0.04 4.78
C LEU A 326 16.58 -0.52 3.67
N GLY A 327 17.30 0.41 3.01
CA GLY A 327 18.35 0.08 2.05
C GLY A 327 19.46 -0.74 2.69
N ILE A 328 19.93 -0.36 3.88
CA ILE A 328 20.93 -1.10 4.65
C ILE A 328 20.42 -2.49 5.02
N LEU A 329 19.17 -2.60 5.50
CA LEU A 329 18.58 -3.91 5.81
C LEU A 329 18.56 -4.82 4.58
N ALA A 330 18.03 -4.34 3.47
CA ALA A 330 17.95 -5.12 2.23
C ALA A 330 19.34 -5.48 1.69
N LYS A 331 20.36 -4.64 1.90
CA LYS A 331 21.74 -4.92 1.51
C LYS A 331 22.34 -6.07 2.33
N HIS A 332 22.05 -6.14 3.63
CA HIS A 332 22.75 -7.04 4.56
C HIS A 332 21.96 -8.29 4.95
N VAL A 333 20.63 -8.25 4.89
CA VAL A 333 19.76 -9.34 5.32
C VAL A 333 19.22 -10.07 4.09
N PRO A 334 19.61 -11.34 3.85
CA PRO A 334 19.34 -12.06 2.59
C PRO A 334 17.87 -12.13 2.21
N ASN A 335 16.98 -12.34 3.15
CA ASN A 335 15.55 -12.54 2.96
C ASN A 335 14.71 -11.24 3.11
N VAL A 336 15.36 -10.07 3.09
CA VAL A 336 14.68 -8.76 3.08
C VAL A 336 14.75 -8.15 1.68
N SER A 337 13.62 -7.70 1.17
CA SER A 337 13.43 -6.96 -0.08
C SER A 337 12.64 -5.68 0.15
N LEU A 338 12.71 -4.75 -0.80
CA LEU A 338 12.02 -3.45 -0.71
C LEU A 338 10.97 -3.33 -1.81
N ALA A 339 9.79 -2.80 -1.48
CA ALA A 339 8.75 -2.54 -2.44
C ALA A 339 8.35 -1.07 -2.51
N GLY A 340 7.95 -0.66 -3.70
CA GLY A 340 7.18 0.51 -4.07
C GLY A 340 7.40 1.78 -3.25
N TYR A 341 6.37 2.58 -3.28
CA TYR A 341 6.26 3.85 -2.57
C TYR A 341 4.84 3.93 -2.03
N TRP A 342 4.69 4.29 -0.78
CA TRP A 342 3.40 4.26 -0.13
C TRP A 342 3.04 5.62 0.46
N TRP A 343 1.80 6.06 0.25
CA TRP A 343 1.19 7.26 0.81
C TRP A 343 2.09 8.50 0.74
N HIS A 344 2.72 8.91 1.86
CA HIS A 344 3.52 10.13 1.95
C HIS A 344 4.88 10.08 1.23
N THR A 345 5.26 8.94 0.67
CA THR A 345 6.44 8.81 -0.20
C THR A 345 6.06 8.68 -1.68
N PHE A 346 4.76 8.70 -2.03
CA PHE A 346 4.31 8.62 -3.42
C PHE A 346 4.33 9.99 -4.11
N TYR A 347 5.49 10.67 -4.08
CA TYR A 347 5.75 11.94 -4.75
C TYR A 347 7.06 11.86 -5.55
N PRO A 348 7.19 12.56 -6.71
CA PRO A 348 8.34 12.39 -7.61
C PRO A 348 9.70 12.50 -6.92
N GLY A 349 9.86 13.47 -6.02
CA GLY A 349 11.12 13.68 -5.29
C GLY A 349 11.48 12.52 -4.35
N TYR A 350 10.50 11.99 -3.64
CA TYR A 350 10.72 10.85 -2.73
C TYR A 350 10.88 9.54 -3.48
N ILE A 351 10.13 9.33 -4.57
CA ILE A 351 10.31 8.17 -5.46
C ILE A 351 11.73 8.17 -6.02
N ARG A 352 12.20 9.34 -6.52
CA ARG A 352 13.57 9.48 -7.05
C ARG A 352 14.61 9.14 -5.98
N LYS A 353 14.53 9.76 -4.81
CA LYS A 353 15.46 9.52 -3.70
C LYS A 353 15.52 8.04 -3.29
N ALA A 354 14.34 7.41 -3.16
CA ALA A 354 14.25 5.99 -2.79
C ALA A 354 14.86 5.09 -3.87
N LEU A 355 14.55 5.33 -5.16
CA LEU A 355 15.12 4.56 -6.27
C LEU A 355 16.63 4.72 -6.37
N GLU A 356 17.15 5.94 -6.31
CA GLU A 356 18.59 6.19 -6.36
C GLU A 356 19.31 5.48 -5.24
N THR A 357 18.82 5.60 -3.98
CA THR A 357 19.37 4.90 -2.82
C THR A 357 19.34 3.38 -3.01
N ARG A 358 18.21 2.82 -3.46
CA ARG A 358 18.07 1.37 -3.68
C ARG A 358 18.99 0.87 -4.79
N LEU A 359 19.07 1.57 -5.91
CA LEU A 359 19.92 1.20 -7.05
C LEU A 359 21.42 1.30 -6.74
N ASP A 360 21.83 2.15 -5.79
CA ASP A 360 23.23 2.30 -5.38
C ASP A 360 23.68 1.23 -4.39
N MET A 361 22.77 0.71 -3.55
CA MET A 361 23.20 -0.10 -2.42
C MET A 361 22.54 -1.48 -2.30
N VAL A 362 21.43 -1.73 -2.99
CA VAL A 362 20.64 -2.96 -2.84
C VAL A 362 20.80 -3.83 -4.10
N PRO A 363 21.04 -5.16 -3.96
CA PRO A 363 21.05 -6.06 -5.10
C PRO A 363 19.76 -5.97 -5.92
N MET A 364 19.89 -5.97 -7.26
CA MET A 364 18.76 -5.72 -8.17
C MET A 364 17.58 -6.68 -7.98
N ASN A 365 17.82 -7.92 -7.54
CA ASN A 365 16.78 -8.94 -7.30
C ASN A 365 15.98 -8.73 -6.01
N LYS A 366 16.22 -7.65 -5.28
CA LYS A 366 15.59 -7.34 -4.00
C LYS A 366 14.81 -6.01 -4.02
N ILE A 367 14.61 -5.44 -5.21
CA ILE A 367 13.93 -4.16 -5.40
C ILE A 367 12.68 -4.39 -6.24
N ILE A 368 11.50 -4.13 -5.67
CA ILE A 368 10.25 -4.03 -6.41
C ILE A 368 9.97 -2.55 -6.62
N GLY A 369 9.88 -2.13 -7.86
CA GLY A 369 9.78 -0.71 -8.24
C GLY A 369 8.39 -0.13 -8.17
N PHE A 370 7.35 -0.95 -8.00
CA PHE A 370 5.97 -0.48 -8.05
C PHE A 370 5.02 -1.32 -7.20
N PHE A 371 4.09 -0.66 -6.57
CA PHE A 371 2.75 -1.09 -6.23
C PHE A 371 1.82 0.14 -6.25
N SER A 372 0.54 -0.06 -6.49
CA SER A 372 -0.37 1.06 -6.73
C SER A 372 -1.01 1.59 -5.45
N ASP A 373 -1.28 0.76 -4.48
CA ASP A 373 -2.11 1.13 -3.32
C ASP A 373 -3.46 1.75 -3.79
N ALA A 374 -4.00 1.25 -4.90
CA ALA A 374 -5.15 1.84 -5.57
C ALA A 374 -6.44 1.09 -5.23
N TYR A 375 -7.53 1.84 -5.04
CA TYR A 375 -8.88 1.28 -4.82
C TYR A 375 -9.62 0.99 -6.12
N HIS A 376 -9.19 1.61 -7.23
CA HIS A 376 -9.79 1.44 -8.56
C HIS A 376 -8.72 1.27 -9.62
N ALA A 377 -9.00 0.43 -10.62
CA ALA A 377 -8.06 0.13 -11.72
C ALA A 377 -7.55 1.39 -12.42
N GLU A 378 -8.42 2.40 -12.58
CA GLU A 378 -8.09 3.66 -13.22
C GLU A 378 -6.96 4.39 -12.51
N TRP A 379 -6.89 4.33 -11.18
CA TRP A 379 -5.83 4.96 -10.41
C TRP A 379 -4.48 4.26 -10.50
N CYS A 380 -4.45 2.97 -10.89
CA CYS A 380 -3.20 2.29 -11.17
C CYS A 380 -2.44 2.94 -12.33
N TYR A 381 -3.17 3.43 -13.36
CA TYR A 381 -2.58 4.02 -14.56
C TYR A 381 -1.70 5.25 -14.28
N PRO A 382 -2.21 6.36 -13.71
CA PRO A 382 -1.39 7.55 -13.49
C PRO A 382 -0.29 7.31 -12.45
N LYS A 383 -0.52 6.45 -11.45
CA LYS A 383 0.48 6.08 -10.46
C LYS A 383 1.66 5.35 -11.12
N LEU A 384 1.39 4.35 -11.96
CA LEU A 384 2.43 3.65 -12.71
C LEU A 384 3.14 4.57 -13.71
N LYS A 385 2.40 5.42 -14.43
CA LYS A 385 2.98 6.43 -15.33
C LYS A 385 3.99 7.32 -14.61
N LEU A 386 3.67 7.81 -13.42
CA LEU A 386 4.59 8.61 -12.61
C LEU A 386 5.86 7.83 -12.26
N VAL A 387 5.73 6.59 -11.80
CA VAL A 387 6.89 5.74 -11.44
C VAL A 387 7.75 5.46 -12.66
N LYS A 388 7.16 5.12 -13.82
CA LYS A 388 7.89 4.91 -15.07
C LYS A 388 8.66 6.15 -15.52
N ILE A 389 8.08 7.35 -15.39
CA ILE A 389 8.77 8.61 -15.69
C ILE A 389 10.01 8.79 -14.81
N VAL A 390 9.85 8.67 -13.49
CA VAL A 390 10.96 8.88 -12.54
C VAL A 390 12.05 7.80 -12.72
N LEU A 391 11.68 6.54 -12.87
CA LEU A 391 12.61 5.45 -13.13
C LEU A 391 13.34 5.66 -14.47
N GLY A 392 12.63 6.10 -15.51
CA GLY A 392 13.17 6.38 -16.82
C GLY A 392 14.23 7.48 -16.78
N ASP A 393 13.96 8.57 -16.07
CA ASP A 393 14.93 9.65 -15.88
C ASP A 393 16.22 9.15 -15.20
N ILE A 394 16.08 8.38 -14.11
CA ILE A 394 17.24 7.84 -13.37
C ILE A 394 18.07 6.90 -14.26
N LEU A 395 17.41 5.96 -14.95
CA LEU A 395 18.11 5.00 -15.81
C LEU A 395 18.81 5.71 -16.99
N ALA A 396 18.14 6.70 -17.61
CA ALA A 396 18.72 7.47 -18.70
C ALA A 396 19.95 8.27 -18.24
N GLU A 397 19.86 8.97 -17.11
CA GLU A 397 20.97 9.71 -16.52
C GLU A 397 22.17 8.80 -16.23
N ARG A 398 21.95 7.59 -15.71
CA ARG A 398 23.02 6.63 -15.40
C ARG A 398 23.65 6.04 -16.66
N VAL A 399 22.89 5.83 -17.73
CA VAL A 399 23.42 5.40 -19.03
C VAL A 399 24.20 6.53 -19.69
N GLU A 400 23.68 7.76 -19.69
CA GLU A 400 24.34 8.94 -20.27
C GLU A 400 25.67 9.27 -19.55
N ARG A 401 25.76 8.98 -18.24
CA ARG A 401 27.01 9.11 -17.45
C ARG A 401 27.98 7.93 -17.62
N GLY A 402 27.60 6.88 -18.36
CA GLY A 402 28.41 5.68 -18.52
C GLY A 402 28.48 4.77 -17.29
N TRP A 403 27.59 4.99 -16.29
CA TRP A 403 27.53 4.12 -15.10
C TRP A 403 26.81 2.81 -15.39
N TYR A 404 25.83 2.84 -16.28
CA TYR A 404 25.09 1.68 -16.73
C TYR A 404 25.19 1.51 -18.25
N SER A 405 25.17 0.27 -18.74
CA SER A 405 24.88 0.01 -20.14
C SER A 405 23.36 0.07 -20.38
N LEU A 406 22.94 0.26 -21.61
CA LEU A 406 21.53 0.20 -21.99
C LEU A 406 20.93 -1.21 -21.70
N ASP A 407 21.73 -2.26 -21.85
CA ASP A 407 21.33 -3.63 -21.50
C ASP A 407 21.08 -3.80 -19.99
N LEU A 408 21.95 -3.22 -19.14
CA LEU A 408 21.71 -3.23 -17.70
C LEU A 408 20.44 -2.45 -17.34
N ALA A 409 20.19 -1.30 -17.95
CA ALA A 409 18.98 -0.51 -17.75
C ALA A 409 17.71 -1.30 -18.14
N ARG A 410 17.74 -2.04 -19.25
CA ARG A 410 16.65 -2.94 -19.67
C ARG A 410 16.39 -4.04 -18.65
N ARG A 411 17.43 -4.73 -18.20
CA ARG A 411 17.29 -5.76 -17.16
C ARG A 411 16.75 -5.20 -15.85
N LEU A 412 17.19 -4.01 -15.42
CA LEU A 412 16.67 -3.34 -14.24
C LEU A 412 15.18 -3.03 -14.39
N ALA A 413 14.75 -2.48 -15.53
CA ALA A 413 13.33 -2.23 -15.78
C ALA A 413 12.49 -3.51 -15.64
N GLN A 414 12.91 -4.61 -16.26
CA GLN A 414 12.22 -5.90 -16.17
C GLN A 414 12.22 -6.46 -14.74
N ARG A 415 13.37 -6.41 -14.05
CA ARG A 415 13.49 -6.89 -12.67
C ARG A 415 12.62 -6.09 -11.71
N LEU A 416 12.70 -4.77 -11.76
CA LEU A 416 12.01 -3.90 -10.81
C LEU A 416 10.48 -3.91 -11.00
N LEU A 417 10.01 -4.02 -12.23
CA LEU A 417 8.57 -3.94 -12.52
C LEU A 417 7.87 -5.30 -12.55
N TYR A 418 8.60 -6.40 -12.79
CA TYR A 418 7.98 -7.70 -13.00
C TYR A 418 8.68 -8.87 -12.30
N GLU A 419 9.93 -9.18 -12.66
CA GLU A 419 10.56 -10.47 -12.30
C GLU A 419 10.73 -10.63 -10.79
N ASN A 420 11.19 -9.57 -10.11
CA ASN A 420 11.39 -9.63 -8.66
C ASN A 420 10.07 -9.84 -7.90
N ALA A 421 9.01 -9.17 -8.33
CA ALA A 421 7.67 -9.36 -7.77
C ALA A 421 7.21 -10.81 -7.99
N LYS A 422 7.38 -11.34 -9.20
CA LYS A 422 7.02 -12.72 -9.54
C LYS A 422 7.76 -13.75 -8.67
N GLU A 423 9.07 -13.57 -8.47
CA GLU A 423 9.90 -14.47 -7.68
C GLU A 423 9.57 -14.38 -6.17
N ILE A 424 9.40 -13.16 -5.64
CA ILE A 424 9.17 -12.93 -4.21
C ILE A 424 7.78 -13.42 -3.77
N TYR A 425 6.76 -13.20 -4.60
CA TYR A 425 5.37 -13.54 -4.28
C TYR A 425 4.90 -14.88 -4.86
N ALA A 426 5.77 -15.59 -5.58
CA ALA A 426 5.45 -16.87 -6.23
C ALA A 426 4.19 -16.77 -7.14
N LEU A 427 4.21 -15.77 -8.06
CA LEU A 427 3.14 -15.47 -9.02
C LEU A 427 3.38 -16.13 -10.38
#